data_7c3c501891915be18b953dc558cdf20b
#
_entry.id   7c3c501891915be18b953dc558cdf20b
#
_cell.length_a   1.000
_cell.length_b   1.000
_cell.length_c   1.000
_cell.angle_alpha   90.00
_cell.angle_beta   90.00
_cell.angle_gamma   90.00
#
_symmetry.space_group_name_H-M   'P 1'
#
loop_
_entity.id
_entity.type
_entity.pdbx_description
1 polymer ?
#
loop_
_entity_poly.entity_id
_entity_poly.type
_entity_poly.pdbx_seq_one_letter_code
_entity_poly.pdbx_strand_id
1 'polypeptide(L)'
;MAEKILFLTGKLAQRSLHKVLESMTELPFEYSIHQLGLSVAALMTSKMIARRMKPENVTGYDQIIVPGRCRGDLESLSQQLGVQVIRGPEEVKDLPLFFGREKKQVDLSRYDVNIFAEIVDAPERDVESIIERARYYRDCGANVIDIGCLPEEKFPHMEDAIIALHEEGFKVSVDSLYIEDLRRAGKAGADYLLSLTEKTYHLAEEVDSVPILVPAEMGSLASLERAMELMDKINRPYIADPILDPIHFGLTDSIVRYHELRRKYPDAPIMMGVGNLTELTDADTSGVNALLFGIISELGINN
;
A
#
# COMPACT_ATOMS: atom_id res chain seq x y z
N MET A 1 26.18 27.00 18.90
CA MET A 1 25.51 27.54 17.68
C MET A 1 24.72 26.39 17.09
N ALA A 2 23.58 26.64 16.51
CA ALA A 2 22.81 25.58 15.83
C ALA A 2 23.57 25.12 14.59
N GLU A 3 23.57 23.83 14.30
CA GLU A 3 24.17 23.24 13.09
C GLU A 3 23.50 23.84 11.85
N LYS A 4 24.26 24.10 10.79
CA LYS A 4 23.75 24.66 9.52
C LYS A 4 23.82 23.64 8.41
N ILE A 5 22.68 23.26 7.90
CA ILE A 5 22.53 22.21 6.87
C ILE A 5 22.12 22.82 5.52
N LEU A 6 22.86 22.45 4.47
CA LEU A 6 22.51 22.79 3.10
C LEU A 6 21.85 21.57 2.41
N PHE A 7 20.59 21.71 2.02
CA PHE A 7 19.90 20.69 1.20
C PHE A 7 20.08 20.98 -0.29
N LEU A 8 20.64 20.04 -1.03
CA LEU A 8 20.67 20.11 -2.49
C LEU A 8 19.46 19.40 -3.09
N THR A 9 18.83 20.02 -4.09
CA THR A 9 17.65 19.47 -4.71
C THR A 9 17.54 19.83 -6.20
N GLY A 10 16.56 19.23 -6.88
CA GLY A 10 16.12 19.59 -8.23
C GLY A 10 14.91 20.52 -8.18
N LYS A 11 14.63 21.18 -9.30
CA LYS A 11 13.52 22.15 -9.42
C LYS A 11 12.16 21.57 -9.01
N LEU A 12 11.84 20.35 -9.45
CA LEU A 12 10.55 19.73 -9.19
C LEU A 12 10.34 19.32 -7.72
N ALA A 13 11.41 18.94 -7.02
CA ALA A 13 11.33 18.48 -5.63
C ALA A 13 11.46 19.62 -4.59
N GLN A 14 11.87 20.83 -4.98
CA GLN A 14 12.12 21.93 -4.05
C GLN A 14 10.91 22.28 -3.19
N ARG A 15 9.73 22.40 -3.81
CA ARG A 15 8.50 22.77 -3.10
C ARG A 15 8.10 21.70 -2.06
N SER A 16 8.25 20.42 -2.40
CA SER A 16 7.96 19.32 -1.49
C SER A 16 8.97 19.28 -0.34
N LEU A 17 10.25 19.47 -0.64
CA LEU A 17 11.31 19.54 0.37
C LEU A 17 11.05 20.69 1.37
N HIS A 18 10.75 21.87 0.88
CA HIS A 18 10.42 23.05 1.71
C HIS A 18 9.22 22.76 2.62
N LYS A 19 8.14 22.22 2.04
CA LYS A 19 6.91 21.88 2.79
C LYS A 19 7.16 20.86 3.90
N VAL A 20 8.01 19.85 3.65
CA VAL A 20 8.36 18.85 4.67
C VAL A 20 9.20 19.48 5.77
N LEU A 21 10.23 20.24 5.44
CA LEU A 21 11.07 20.93 6.43
C LEU A 21 10.28 21.94 7.28
N GLU A 22 9.37 22.71 6.68
CA GLU A 22 8.47 23.62 7.42
C GLU A 22 7.51 22.88 8.35
N SER A 23 7.07 21.67 7.98
CA SER A 23 6.20 20.86 8.83
C SER A 23 6.91 20.26 10.04
N MET A 24 8.25 20.24 10.02
CA MET A 24 9.08 19.77 11.12
C MET A 24 9.28 20.91 12.13
N THR A 25 8.40 21.02 13.12
CA THR A 25 8.52 22.02 14.21
C THR A 25 9.79 21.77 15.04
N GLU A 26 10.41 22.84 15.56
CA GLU A 26 11.58 22.77 16.47
C GLU A 26 12.77 21.99 15.89
N LEU A 27 13.23 22.42 14.70
CA LEU A 27 14.45 21.87 14.10
C LEU A 27 15.66 22.19 14.98
N PRO A 28 16.53 21.21 15.30
CA PRO A 28 17.74 21.46 16.08
C PRO A 28 18.84 22.12 15.24
N PHE A 29 18.56 22.42 13.97
CA PHE A 29 19.49 23.00 12.99
C PHE A 29 18.83 24.14 12.18
N GLU A 30 19.65 25.02 11.66
CA GLU A 30 19.26 25.97 10.60
C GLU A 30 19.44 25.31 9.24
N TYR A 31 18.62 25.64 8.25
CA TYR A 31 18.77 25.06 6.92
C TYR A 31 18.64 26.07 5.77
N SER A 32 19.24 25.70 4.66
CA SER A 32 19.03 26.35 3.36
C SER A 32 18.79 25.30 2.29
N ILE A 33 18.04 25.67 1.25
CA ILE A 33 17.75 24.79 0.12
C ILE A 33 18.39 25.41 -1.13
N HIS A 34 19.20 24.62 -1.84
CA HIS A 34 19.84 25.04 -3.08
C HIS A 34 19.46 24.13 -4.25
N GLN A 35 18.95 24.74 -5.32
CA GLN A 35 18.72 24.03 -6.57
C GLN A 35 20.03 23.91 -7.36
N LEU A 36 20.42 22.68 -7.69
CA LEU A 36 21.64 22.42 -8.45
C LEU A 36 21.48 22.68 -9.98
N GLY A 37 20.35 23.26 -10.43
CA GLY A 37 20.08 23.49 -11.85
C GLY A 37 19.67 22.23 -12.61
N LEU A 38 19.09 21.24 -11.92
CA LEU A 38 18.49 20.04 -12.47
C LEU A 38 16.98 20.08 -12.25
N SER A 39 16.21 19.54 -13.20
CA SER A 39 14.76 19.38 -13.00
C SER A 39 14.45 18.28 -11.98
N VAL A 40 15.07 17.10 -12.15
CA VAL A 40 14.80 15.89 -11.35
C VAL A 40 15.93 15.64 -10.36
N ALA A 41 15.63 15.71 -9.06
CA ALA A 41 16.62 15.52 -7.98
C ALA A 41 17.25 14.10 -7.99
N ALA A 42 16.50 13.07 -8.33
CA ALA A 42 16.96 11.67 -8.37
C ALA A 42 18.08 11.41 -9.41
N LEU A 43 18.22 12.29 -10.39
CA LEU A 43 19.28 12.19 -11.42
C LEU A 43 20.62 12.82 -10.97
N MET A 44 20.68 13.37 -9.77
CA MET A 44 21.89 14.02 -9.24
C MET A 44 23.03 13.01 -9.04
N THR A 45 24.25 13.45 -9.32
CA THR A 45 25.47 12.66 -9.07
C THR A 45 26.52 13.52 -8.39
N SER A 46 27.45 12.88 -7.63
CA SER A 46 28.58 13.57 -6.99
C SER A 46 29.41 14.37 -7.99
N LYS A 47 29.61 13.85 -9.21
CA LYS A 47 30.31 14.56 -10.29
C LYS A 47 29.59 15.81 -10.76
N MET A 48 28.25 15.82 -10.80
CA MET A 48 27.48 17.01 -11.15
C MET A 48 27.56 18.06 -10.05
N ILE A 49 27.54 17.64 -8.79
CA ILE A 49 27.70 18.54 -7.64
C ILE A 49 29.10 19.17 -7.69
N ALA A 50 30.14 18.36 -7.81
CA ALA A 50 31.55 18.82 -7.88
C ALA A 50 31.81 19.85 -9.01
N ARG A 51 31.10 19.76 -10.13
CA ARG A 51 31.21 20.72 -11.25
C ARG A 51 30.48 22.05 -11.01
N ARG A 52 29.43 22.06 -10.18
CA ARG A 52 28.54 23.21 -10.00
C ARG A 52 28.68 23.89 -8.64
N MET A 53 29.21 23.18 -7.66
CA MET A 53 29.47 23.67 -6.32
C MET A 53 31.00 23.82 -6.08
N LYS A 54 31.37 24.91 -5.48
CA LYS A 54 32.76 25.19 -5.07
C LYS A 54 32.80 25.36 -3.55
N PRO A 55 33.97 25.24 -2.90
CA PRO A 55 34.11 25.46 -1.46
C PRO A 55 33.50 26.79 -0.98
N GLU A 56 33.60 27.84 -1.80
CA GLU A 56 33.06 29.17 -1.46
C GLU A 56 31.51 29.16 -1.34
N ASN A 57 30.82 28.29 -2.11
CA ASN A 57 29.35 28.18 -2.10
C ASN A 57 28.81 27.49 -0.85
N VAL A 58 29.69 26.79 -0.12
CA VAL A 58 29.29 25.97 1.04
C VAL A 58 29.91 26.45 2.34
N THR A 59 30.60 27.58 2.30
CA THR A 59 31.21 28.21 3.49
C THR A 59 30.12 28.54 4.51
N GLY A 60 30.32 28.09 5.75
CA GLY A 60 29.40 28.34 6.85
C GLY A 60 28.29 27.32 7.01
N TYR A 61 28.30 26.24 6.23
CA TYR A 61 27.48 25.04 6.47
C TYR A 61 28.33 23.96 7.13
N ASP A 62 27.74 23.25 8.06
CA ASP A 62 28.35 22.13 8.77
C ASP A 62 28.15 20.82 8.00
N GLN A 63 27.05 20.73 7.24
CA GLN A 63 26.69 19.53 6.48
C GLN A 63 25.93 19.88 5.20
N ILE A 64 26.11 19.04 4.17
CA ILE A 64 25.29 19.04 2.95
C ILE A 64 24.50 17.75 2.87
N ILE A 65 23.17 17.83 2.67
CA ILE A 65 22.32 16.68 2.42
C ILE A 65 21.90 16.68 0.96
N VAL A 66 22.26 15.59 0.26
CA VAL A 66 21.89 15.37 -1.14
C VAL A 66 20.73 14.38 -1.24
N PRO A 67 19.97 14.31 -2.36
CA PRO A 67 18.91 13.32 -2.55
C PRO A 67 19.40 11.90 -2.29
N GLY A 68 18.58 11.06 -1.67
CA GLY A 68 18.94 9.67 -1.32
C GLY A 68 19.38 8.83 -2.52
N ARG A 69 18.81 9.10 -3.70
CA ARG A 69 19.21 8.46 -4.98
C ARG A 69 20.42 9.09 -5.66
N CYS A 70 21.10 10.06 -5.03
CA CYS A 70 22.33 10.65 -5.59
C CYS A 70 23.41 9.59 -5.75
N ARG A 71 23.94 9.45 -6.97
CA ARG A 71 24.95 8.44 -7.30
C ARG A 71 26.36 9.03 -7.21
N GLY A 72 27.33 8.13 -6.96
CA GLY A 72 28.76 8.45 -6.95
C GLY A 72 29.34 8.54 -5.54
N ASP A 73 30.59 8.87 -5.49
CA ASP A 73 31.42 8.94 -4.27
C ASP A 73 31.16 10.28 -3.57
N LEU A 74 30.56 10.24 -2.38
CA LEU A 74 30.30 11.43 -1.56
C LEU A 74 31.48 11.74 -0.60
N GLU A 75 32.31 10.76 -0.30
CA GLU A 75 33.48 10.99 0.55
C GLU A 75 34.51 11.88 -0.17
N SER A 76 34.83 11.54 -1.42
CA SER A 76 35.64 12.36 -2.28
C SER A 76 35.07 13.77 -2.50
N LEU A 77 33.71 13.85 -2.64
CA LEU A 77 33.05 15.14 -2.77
C LEU A 77 33.13 15.97 -1.47
N SER A 78 33.02 15.35 -0.31
CA SER A 78 33.18 16.01 1.00
C SER A 78 34.58 16.59 1.16
N GLN A 79 35.58 15.83 0.79
CA GLN A 79 36.99 16.29 0.80
C GLN A 79 37.19 17.50 -0.13
N GLN A 80 36.60 17.44 -1.34
CA GLN A 80 36.73 18.53 -2.32
C GLN A 80 36.03 19.82 -1.86
N LEU A 81 34.85 19.70 -1.21
CA LEU A 81 34.08 20.85 -0.76
C LEU A 81 34.50 21.35 0.63
N GLY A 82 35.24 20.56 1.41
CA GLY A 82 35.64 20.89 2.77
C GLY A 82 34.47 20.86 3.79
N VAL A 83 33.39 20.17 3.47
CA VAL A 83 32.20 20.03 4.30
C VAL A 83 31.63 18.63 4.14
N GLN A 84 31.07 18.06 5.20
CA GLN A 84 30.47 16.72 5.14
C GLN A 84 29.28 16.67 4.19
N VAL A 85 29.27 15.71 3.23
CA VAL A 85 28.20 15.48 2.29
C VAL A 85 27.63 14.09 2.55
N ILE A 86 26.33 14.02 2.86
CA ILE A 86 25.62 12.75 3.11
C ILE A 86 24.39 12.61 2.22
N ARG A 87 23.93 11.36 2.04
CA ARG A 87 22.64 11.10 1.40
C ARG A 87 21.54 11.26 2.43
N GLY A 88 20.51 12.00 2.06
CA GLY A 88 19.23 11.99 2.75
C GLY A 88 18.42 10.72 2.43
N PRO A 89 17.15 10.65 2.86
CA PRO A 89 16.27 9.55 2.51
C PRO A 89 15.94 9.56 1.00
N GLU A 90 15.52 8.41 0.48
CA GLU A 90 15.10 8.31 -0.93
C GLU A 90 13.85 9.14 -1.22
N GLU A 91 12.90 9.15 -0.29
CA GLU A 91 11.68 9.94 -0.37
C GLU A 91 11.74 11.15 0.56
N VAL A 92 11.40 12.31 0.05
CA VAL A 92 11.41 13.57 0.82
C VAL A 92 10.50 13.50 2.06
N LYS A 93 9.40 12.77 2.00
CA LYS A 93 8.46 12.57 3.12
C LYS A 93 9.09 11.85 4.32
N ASP A 94 10.19 11.13 4.12
CA ASP A 94 10.88 10.36 5.17
C ASP A 94 11.97 11.17 5.88
N LEU A 95 12.16 12.45 5.52
CA LEU A 95 13.08 13.36 6.22
C LEU A 95 12.85 13.42 7.74
N PRO A 96 11.61 13.45 8.27
CA PRO A 96 11.40 13.39 9.72
C PRO A 96 12.02 12.15 10.36
N LEU A 97 11.84 10.97 9.75
CA LEU A 97 12.46 9.71 10.23
C LEU A 97 13.99 9.77 10.15
N PHE A 98 14.53 10.31 9.07
CA PHE A 98 15.97 10.49 8.88
C PHE A 98 16.62 11.32 10.00
N PHE A 99 15.88 12.30 10.56
CA PHE A 99 16.28 13.10 11.71
C PHE A 99 15.81 12.52 13.06
N GLY A 100 15.48 11.23 13.12
CA GLY A 100 15.11 10.53 14.35
C GLY A 100 13.77 10.93 14.95
N ARG A 101 12.89 11.56 14.17
CA ARG A 101 11.54 11.90 14.62
C ARG A 101 10.59 10.74 14.34
N GLU A 102 9.64 10.53 15.25
CA GLU A 102 8.57 9.56 15.00
C GLU A 102 7.74 9.97 13.79
N LYS A 103 7.32 8.99 13.00
CA LYS A 103 6.39 9.21 11.90
C LYS A 103 5.08 9.68 12.50
N LYS A 104 4.63 10.89 12.18
CA LYS A 104 3.31 11.35 12.60
C LYS A 104 2.28 10.40 12.02
N GLN A 105 1.57 9.66 12.87
CA GLN A 105 0.48 8.83 12.41
C GLN A 105 -0.54 9.71 11.69
N VAL A 106 -0.82 9.37 10.44
CA VAL A 106 -1.86 10.04 9.67
C VAL A 106 -3.19 9.55 10.19
N ASP A 107 -4.07 10.47 10.57
CA ASP A 107 -5.45 10.10 10.91
C ASP A 107 -6.17 9.63 9.64
N LEU A 108 -6.34 8.31 9.55
CA LEU A 108 -7.01 7.64 8.42
C LEU A 108 -8.51 7.46 8.66
N SER A 109 -9.04 7.79 9.86
CA SER A 109 -10.44 7.56 10.24
C SER A 109 -11.47 8.33 9.40
N ARG A 110 -11.02 9.36 8.69
CA ARG A 110 -11.87 10.18 7.80
C ARG A 110 -11.94 9.66 6.35
N TYR A 111 -11.23 8.59 6.04
CA TYR A 111 -11.32 7.94 4.74
C TYR A 111 -12.27 6.76 4.85
N ASP A 112 -13.05 6.53 3.81
CA ASP A 112 -14.13 5.55 3.73
C ASP A 112 -13.74 4.28 2.96
N VAL A 113 -12.46 4.11 2.63
CA VAL A 113 -11.93 2.92 1.98
C VAL A 113 -11.37 1.97 3.03
N ASN A 114 -11.89 0.74 3.09
CA ASN A 114 -11.34 -0.34 3.89
C ASN A 114 -10.16 -1.00 3.17
N ILE A 115 -9.02 -1.09 3.84
CA ILE A 115 -7.82 -1.70 3.32
C ILE A 115 -7.72 -3.12 3.88
N PHE A 116 -7.76 -4.11 2.98
CA PHE A 116 -7.46 -5.51 3.25
C PHE A 116 -5.97 -5.73 3.00
N ALA A 117 -5.25 -6.22 4.01
CA ALA A 117 -3.81 -6.46 3.92
C ALA A 117 -3.53 -7.94 4.10
N GLU A 118 -3.02 -8.57 3.04
CA GLU A 118 -2.83 -10.01 2.98
C GLU A 118 -1.50 -10.45 3.56
N ILE A 119 -1.56 -11.52 4.35
CA ILE A 119 -0.42 -12.33 4.80
C ILE A 119 -0.39 -13.57 3.89
N VAL A 120 0.28 -13.45 2.76
CA VAL A 120 0.29 -14.45 1.67
C VAL A 120 0.90 -15.80 2.06
N ASP A 121 1.80 -15.83 3.03
CA ASP A 121 2.54 -16.99 3.53
C ASP A 121 2.04 -17.45 4.91
N ALA A 122 0.78 -17.20 5.23
CA ALA A 122 0.20 -17.49 6.54
C ALA A 122 0.32 -18.98 6.95
N PRO A 123 0.16 -19.99 6.06
CA PRO A 123 0.35 -21.39 6.41
C PRO A 123 1.77 -21.76 6.87
N GLU A 124 2.79 -21.03 6.41
CA GLU A 124 4.20 -21.24 6.77
C GLU A 124 4.61 -20.56 8.09
N ARG A 125 3.72 -19.73 8.66
CA ARG A 125 3.96 -18.95 9.87
C ARG A 125 3.30 -19.62 11.08
N ASP A 126 3.89 -19.45 12.26
CA ASP A 126 3.16 -19.70 13.50
C ASP A 126 2.19 -18.56 13.82
N VAL A 127 1.27 -18.82 14.74
CA VAL A 127 0.21 -17.86 15.12
C VAL A 127 0.81 -16.54 15.64
N GLU A 128 1.88 -16.59 16.42
CA GLU A 128 2.54 -15.39 16.96
C GLU A 128 3.11 -14.50 15.85
N SER A 129 3.76 -15.11 14.85
CA SER A 129 4.30 -14.39 13.69
C SER A 129 3.18 -13.78 12.81
N ILE A 130 2.02 -14.44 12.71
CA ILE A 130 0.83 -13.89 12.05
C ILE A 130 0.34 -12.65 12.79
N ILE A 131 0.23 -12.69 14.13
CA ILE A 131 -0.18 -11.56 14.96
C ILE A 131 0.81 -10.40 14.83
N GLU A 132 2.11 -10.66 14.89
CA GLU A 132 3.13 -9.62 14.71
C GLU A 132 2.99 -8.92 13.35
N ARG A 133 2.77 -9.68 12.28
CA ARG A 133 2.55 -9.13 10.94
C ARG A 133 1.25 -8.33 10.87
N ALA A 134 0.19 -8.81 11.50
CA ALA A 134 -1.09 -8.11 11.58
C ALA A 134 -0.98 -6.76 12.30
N ARG A 135 -0.26 -6.72 13.42
CA ARG A 135 0.03 -5.47 14.16
C ARG A 135 0.78 -4.47 13.26
N TYR A 136 1.79 -4.95 12.54
CA TYR A 136 2.52 -4.11 11.59
C TYR A 136 1.60 -3.55 10.49
N TYR A 137 0.72 -4.36 9.92
CA TYR A 137 -0.22 -3.91 8.88
C TYR A 137 -1.25 -2.91 9.44
N ARG A 138 -1.77 -3.14 10.64
CA ARG A 138 -2.63 -2.17 11.33
C ARG A 138 -1.94 -0.83 11.51
N ASP A 139 -0.69 -0.84 11.96
CA ASP A 139 0.10 0.37 12.16
C ASP A 139 0.40 1.10 10.83
N CYS A 140 0.37 0.37 9.71
CA CYS A 140 0.42 0.91 8.35
C CYS A 140 -0.94 1.39 7.82
N GLY A 141 -2.06 1.10 8.51
CA GLY A 141 -3.40 1.58 8.17
C GLY A 141 -4.36 0.52 7.62
N ALA A 142 -4.03 -0.76 7.71
CA ALA A 142 -4.96 -1.84 7.34
C ALA A 142 -6.17 -1.88 8.28
N ASN A 143 -7.34 -2.16 7.71
CA ASN A 143 -8.62 -2.28 8.41
C ASN A 143 -9.00 -3.75 8.62
N VAL A 144 -8.61 -4.63 7.70
CA VAL A 144 -8.85 -6.06 7.70
C VAL A 144 -7.54 -6.78 7.44
N ILE A 145 -7.28 -7.85 8.20
CA ILE A 145 -6.15 -8.75 7.96
C ILE A 145 -6.67 -9.91 7.13
N ASP A 146 -6.08 -10.07 5.97
CA ASP A 146 -6.42 -11.15 5.05
C ASP A 146 -5.41 -12.29 5.18
N ILE A 147 -5.91 -13.49 5.49
CA ILE A 147 -5.10 -14.70 5.66
C ILE A 147 -5.11 -15.45 4.33
N GLY A 148 -4.00 -15.39 3.61
CA GLY A 148 -3.80 -16.13 2.36
C GLY A 148 -3.51 -17.61 2.62
N CYS A 149 -4.27 -18.49 1.96
CA CYS A 149 -4.02 -19.92 1.95
C CYS A 149 -3.23 -20.28 0.69
N LEU A 150 -2.09 -20.96 0.87
CA LEU A 150 -1.27 -21.39 -0.25
C LEU A 150 -1.93 -22.59 -0.99
N PRO A 151 -1.91 -22.61 -2.34
CA PRO A 151 -2.39 -23.74 -3.09
C PRO A 151 -1.63 -25.02 -2.72
N GLU A 152 -2.37 -26.13 -2.55
CA GLU A 152 -1.83 -27.47 -2.23
C GLU A 152 -1.15 -27.60 -0.85
N GLU A 153 -1.11 -26.55 -0.03
CA GLU A 153 -0.60 -26.58 1.33
C GLU A 153 -1.72 -26.69 2.36
N LYS A 154 -1.43 -27.40 3.45
CA LYS A 154 -2.36 -27.48 4.58
C LYS A 154 -2.11 -26.31 5.52
N PHE A 155 -3.20 -25.70 5.96
CA PHE A 155 -3.16 -24.71 7.03
C PHE A 155 -3.80 -25.29 8.32
N PRO A 156 -3.05 -26.08 9.11
CA PRO A 156 -3.63 -26.82 10.23
C PRO A 156 -4.03 -25.94 11.42
N HIS A 157 -3.44 -24.76 11.57
CA HIS A 157 -3.70 -23.81 12.66
C HIS A 157 -4.47 -22.54 12.19
N MET A 158 -5.22 -22.64 11.08
CA MET A 158 -6.02 -21.54 10.55
C MET A 158 -7.03 -21.03 11.58
N GLU A 159 -7.77 -21.94 12.22
CA GLU A 159 -8.78 -21.61 13.20
C GLU A 159 -8.16 -20.90 14.42
N ASP A 160 -7.02 -21.37 14.89
CA ASP A 160 -6.30 -20.76 16.00
C ASP A 160 -5.81 -19.35 15.64
N ALA A 161 -5.33 -19.16 14.40
CA ALA A 161 -4.91 -17.85 13.91
C ALA A 161 -6.08 -16.85 13.82
N ILE A 162 -7.25 -17.27 13.31
CA ILE A 162 -8.46 -16.45 13.25
C ILE A 162 -8.88 -16.02 14.66
N ILE A 163 -8.97 -16.97 15.59
CA ILE A 163 -9.36 -16.69 16.98
C ILE A 163 -8.38 -15.71 17.63
N ALA A 164 -7.08 -15.95 17.50
CA ALA A 164 -6.05 -15.10 18.09
C ALA A 164 -6.05 -13.68 17.51
N LEU A 165 -6.30 -13.53 16.21
CA LEU A 165 -6.44 -12.21 15.58
C LEU A 165 -7.69 -11.48 16.11
N HIS A 166 -8.82 -12.16 16.30
CA HIS A 166 -10.02 -11.57 16.91
C HIS A 166 -9.79 -11.15 18.37
N GLU A 167 -9.06 -11.93 19.16
CA GLU A 167 -8.68 -11.57 20.54
C GLU A 167 -7.85 -10.26 20.58
N GLU A 168 -7.05 -10.00 19.54
CA GLU A 168 -6.30 -8.75 19.35
C GLU A 168 -7.15 -7.60 18.74
N GLY A 169 -8.43 -7.86 18.44
CA GLY A 169 -9.37 -6.87 17.93
C GLY A 169 -9.29 -6.62 16.42
N PHE A 170 -8.67 -7.52 15.65
CA PHE A 170 -8.65 -7.45 14.20
C PHE A 170 -9.96 -7.96 13.58
N LYS A 171 -10.33 -7.39 12.43
CA LYS A 171 -11.22 -8.04 11.47
C LYS A 171 -10.39 -8.96 10.59
N VAL A 172 -10.92 -10.14 10.29
CA VAL A 172 -10.20 -11.19 9.57
C VAL A 172 -10.94 -11.58 8.31
N SER A 173 -10.24 -11.62 7.19
CA SER A 173 -10.64 -12.31 5.98
C SER A 173 -9.76 -13.53 5.73
N VAL A 174 -10.26 -14.48 4.98
CA VAL A 174 -9.49 -15.65 4.53
C VAL A 174 -9.65 -15.81 3.04
N ASP A 175 -8.50 -15.83 2.33
CA ASP A 175 -8.44 -16.09 0.89
C ASP A 175 -8.01 -17.54 0.63
N SER A 176 -8.85 -18.29 -0.05
CA SER A 176 -8.56 -19.65 -0.48
C SER A 176 -9.30 -20.04 -1.75
N LEU A 177 -8.62 -20.80 -2.59
CA LEU A 177 -9.23 -21.46 -3.75
C LEU A 177 -10.12 -22.66 -3.38
N TYR A 178 -10.03 -23.15 -2.15
CA TYR A 178 -10.69 -24.36 -1.70
C TYR A 178 -11.89 -24.02 -0.80
N ILE A 179 -13.07 -24.47 -1.20
CA ILE A 179 -14.33 -24.23 -0.47
C ILE A 179 -14.29 -24.79 0.97
N GLU A 180 -13.53 -25.86 1.22
CA GLU A 180 -13.39 -26.44 2.55
C GLU A 180 -12.59 -25.55 3.49
N ASP A 181 -11.56 -24.86 3.00
CA ASP A 181 -10.82 -23.88 3.82
C ASP A 181 -11.71 -22.70 4.16
N LEU A 182 -12.47 -22.18 3.19
CA LEU A 182 -13.43 -21.10 3.43
C LEU A 182 -14.53 -21.53 4.42
N ARG A 183 -14.96 -22.79 4.37
CA ARG A 183 -15.93 -23.36 5.33
C ARG A 183 -15.34 -23.42 6.74
N ARG A 184 -14.09 -23.88 6.87
CA ARG A 184 -13.36 -23.90 8.15
C ARG A 184 -13.19 -22.49 8.70
N ALA A 185 -12.74 -21.55 7.85
CA ALA A 185 -12.56 -20.16 8.21
C ALA A 185 -13.85 -19.51 8.71
N GLY A 186 -14.96 -19.70 7.97
CA GLY A 186 -16.26 -19.16 8.35
C GLY A 186 -16.77 -19.74 9.67
N LYS A 187 -16.57 -21.05 9.91
CA LYS A 187 -16.93 -21.68 11.18
C LYS A 187 -16.06 -21.22 12.35
N ALA A 188 -14.81 -20.83 12.09
CA ALA A 188 -13.93 -20.22 13.08
C ALA A 188 -14.25 -18.74 13.35
N GLY A 189 -15.17 -18.16 12.57
CA GLY A 189 -15.68 -16.80 12.75
C GLY A 189 -15.04 -15.74 11.88
N ALA A 190 -14.31 -16.08 10.82
CA ALA A 190 -13.78 -15.09 9.89
C ALA A 190 -14.87 -14.09 9.45
N ASP A 191 -14.55 -12.80 9.44
CA ASP A 191 -15.50 -11.75 9.05
C ASP A 191 -15.81 -11.77 7.55
N TYR A 192 -14.81 -12.13 6.72
CA TYR A 192 -14.95 -12.17 5.26
C TYR A 192 -14.35 -13.45 4.69
N LEU A 193 -14.86 -13.86 3.53
CA LEU A 193 -14.33 -14.99 2.75
C LEU A 193 -14.02 -14.55 1.31
N LEU A 194 -12.81 -14.74 0.90
CA LEU A 194 -12.30 -14.54 -0.47
C LEU A 194 -12.03 -15.92 -1.10
N SER A 195 -12.79 -16.35 -2.10
CA SER A 195 -13.98 -15.70 -2.66
C SER A 195 -15.06 -16.73 -2.99
N LEU A 196 -16.28 -16.27 -3.10
CA LEU A 196 -17.38 -17.12 -3.56
C LEU A 196 -17.83 -16.73 -4.98
N THR A 197 -18.42 -17.67 -5.67
CA THR A 197 -18.96 -17.51 -7.02
C THR A 197 -20.43 -17.95 -7.08
N GLU A 198 -21.08 -17.77 -8.22
CA GLU A 198 -22.43 -18.34 -8.47
C GLU A 198 -22.52 -19.87 -8.25
N LYS A 199 -21.37 -20.58 -8.23
CA LYS A 199 -21.32 -22.03 -8.00
C LYS A 199 -21.12 -22.40 -6.53
N THR A 200 -20.55 -21.51 -5.73
CA THR A 200 -20.16 -21.77 -4.34
C THR A 200 -20.91 -20.90 -3.31
N TYR A 201 -21.82 -20.01 -3.76
CA TYR A 201 -22.57 -19.06 -2.94
C TYR A 201 -23.27 -19.71 -1.74
N HIS A 202 -23.67 -20.99 -1.88
CA HIS A 202 -24.38 -21.73 -0.84
C HIS A 202 -23.59 -21.82 0.49
N LEU A 203 -22.27 -21.65 0.47
CA LEU A 203 -21.49 -21.57 1.70
C LEU A 203 -21.94 -20.42 2.60
N ALA A 204 -22.44 -19.32 2.03
CA ALA A 204 -22.98 -18.21 2.79
C ALA A 204 -24.26 -18.54 3.59
N GLU A 205 -24.89 -19.67 3.35
CA GLU A 205 -26.00 -20.20 4.18
C GLU A 205 -25.51 -21.00 5.38
N GLU A 206 -24.25 -21.46 5.35
CA GLU A 206 -23.64 -22.29 6.39
C GLU A 206 -22.86 -21.48 7.44
N VAL A 207 -22.41 -20.26 7.10
CA VAL A 207 -21.54 -19.41 7.93
C VAL A 207 -22.01 -17.96 7.94
N ASP A 208 -21.59 -17.19 8.95
CA ASP A 208 -22.02 -15.79 9.11
C ASP A 208 -21.10 -14.77 8.41
N SER A 209 -19.96 -15.22 7.90
CA SER A 209 -19.01 -14.38 7.17
C SER A 209 -19.63 -13.67 5.97
N VAL A 210 -19.16 -12.47 5.65
CA VAL A 210 -19.54 -11.74 4.43
C VAL A 210 -18.65 -12.21 3.27
N PRO A 211 -19.19 -12.83 2.22
CA PRO A 211 -18.37 -13.26 1.10
C PRO A 211 -18.03 -12.10 0.17
N ILE A 212 -16.81 -12.13 -0.35
CA ILE A 212 -16.44 -11.39 -1.55
C ILE A 212 -16.83 -12.25 -2.76
N LEU A 213 -17.69 -11.71 -3.63
CA LEU A 213 -18.16 -12.41 -4.81
C LEU A 213 -17.28 -12.10 -6.02
N VAL A 214 -16.83 -13.13 -6.70
CA VAL A 214 -16.09 -13.03 -7.96
C VAL A 214 -16.81 -13.77 -9.08
N PRO A 215 -16.58 -13.44 -10.36
CA PRO A 215 -17.15 -14.18 -11.48
C PRO A 215 -16.57 -15.60 -11.54
N ALA A 216 -17.41 -16.61 -11.68
CA ALA A 216 -16.98 -17.99 -11.95
C ALA A 216 -16.37 -18.15 -13.36
N GLU A 217 -16.76 -17.27 -14.27
CA GLU A 217 -16.23 -17.15 -15.62
C GLU A 217 -15.35 -15.89 -15.69
N MET A 218 -14.04 -16.08 -15.90
CA MET A 218 -13.05 -15.01 -15.89
C MET A 218 -13.48 -13.85 -16.81
N GLY A 219 -13.49 -12.62 -16.29
CA GLY A 219 -13.87 -11.42 -17.03
C GLY A 219 -15.38 -11.26 -17.31
N SER A 220 -16.24 -12.17 -16.83
CA SER A 220 -17.68 -12.13 -17.10
C SER A 220 -18.44 -11.37 -16.02
N LEU A 221 -18.84 -10.13 -16.31
CA LEU A 221 -19.72 -9.37 -15.41
C LEU A 221 -21.06 -10.09 -15.18
N ALA A 222 -21.60 -10.74 -16.23
CA ALA A 222 -22.85 -11.49 -16.11
C ALA A 222 -22.76 -12.67 -15.13
N SER A 223 -21.59 -13.33 -15.02
CA SER A 223 -21.36 -14.38 -14.01
C SER A 223 -21.37 -13.79 -12.59
N LEU A 224 -20.73 -12.64 -12.38
CA LEU A 224 -20.77 -11.95 -11.09
C LEU A 224 -22.19 -11.52 -10.73
N GLU A 225 -22.93 -10.96 -11.69
CA GLU A 225 -24.32 -10.54 -11.47
C GLU A 225 -25.22 -11.71 -11.04
N ARG A 226 -25.03 -12.91 -11.63
CA ARG A 226 -25.75 -14.12 -11.17
C ARG A 226 -25.40 -14.49 -9.73
N ALA A 227 -24.13 -14.35 -9.33
CA ALA A 227 -23.74 -14.57 -7.94
C ALA A 227 -24.41 -13.55 -6.99
N MET A 228 -24.44 -12.27 -7.36
CA MET A 228 -25.12 -11.22 -6.61
C MET A 228 -26.61 -11.49 -6.46
N GLU A 229 -27.30 -11.85 -7.56
CA GLU A 229 -28.73 -12.22 -7.54
C GLU A 229 -29.02 -13.42 -6.62
N LEU A 230 -28.12 -14.40 -6.55
CA LEU A 230 -28.26 -15.54 -5.66
C LEU A 230 -28.15 -15.14 -4.20
N MET A 231 -27.19 -14.25 -3.86
CA MET A 231 -27.05 -13.70 -2.51
C MET A 231 -28.26 -12.86 -2.10
N ASP A 232 -28.79 -12.04 -3.00
CA ASP A 232 -30.01 -11.25 -2.77
C ASP A 232 -31.21 -12.15 -2.47
N LYS A 233 -31.37 -13.29 -3.19
CA LYS A 233 -32.46 -14.27 -2.96
C LYS A 233 -32.40 -14.90 -1.58
N ILE A 234 -31.20 -15.14 -1.04
CA ILE A 234 -31.03 -15.68 0.32
C ILE A 234 -30.90 -14.58 1.39
N ASN A 235 -31.03 -13.30 0.98
CA ASN A 235 -30.95 -12.12 1.85
C ASN A 235 -29.68 -12.08 2.70
N ARG A 236 -28.52 -12.34 2.07
CA ARG A 236 -27.20 -12.28 2.72
C ARG A 236 -26.38 -11.13 2.17
N PRO A 237 -25.64 -10.38 3.02
CA PRO A 237 -24.73 -9.34 2.57
C PRO A 237 -23.57 -9.94 1.79
N TYR A 238 -23.02 -9.16 0.88
CA TYR A 238 -21.82 -9.51 0.09
C TYR A 238 -21.07 -8.25 -0.32
N ILE A 239 -19.86 -8.43 -0.82
CA ILE A 239 -19.06 -7.43 -1.52
C ILE A 239 -18.77 -7.98 -2.91
N ALA A 240 -18.94 -7.19 -3.96
CA ALA A 240 -18.71 -7.62 -5.34
C ALA A 240 -17.31 -7.23 -5.82
N ASP A 241 -16.55 -8.15 -6.38
CA ASP A 241 -15.28 -7.90 -7.03
C ASP A 241 -15.31 -8.41 -8.49
N PRO A 242 -15.37 -7.52 -9.49
CA PRO A 242 -15.30 -7.92 -10.89
C PRO A 242 -13.89 -8.32 -11.34
N ILE A 243 -12.93 -8.37 -10.45
CA ILE A 243 -11.49 -8.68 -10.58
C ILE A 243 -10.74 -7.66 -11.43
N LEU A 244 -9.68 -7.09 -10.85
CA LEU A 244 -8.72 -6.24 -11.55
C LEU A 244 -7.69 -7.15 -12.24
N ASP A 245 -7.63 -7.09 -13.56
CA ASP A 245 -6.67 -7.88 -14.33
C ASP A 245 -5.32 -7.17 -14.45
N PRO A 246 -4.20 -7.91 -14.55
CA PRO A 246 -2.87 -7.33 -14.75
C PRO A 246 -2.71 -6.63 -16.11
N ILE A 247 -1.69 -5.79 -16.23
CA ILE A 247 -1.29 -5.16 -17.51
C ILE A 247 -1.02 -6.26 -18.55
N HIS A 248 -1.52 -6.07 -19.76
CA HIS A 248 -1.51 -7.00 -20.89
C HIS A 248 -2.43 -8.23 -20.73
N PHE A 249 -3.08 -8.43 -19.60
CA PHE A 249 -4.01 -9.53 -19.36
C PHE A 249 -5.48 -9.08 -19.20
N GLY A 250 -5.78 -7.81 -19.49
CA GLY A 250 -7.14 -7.30 -19.46
C GLY A 250 -7.37 -6.10 -18.56
N LEU A 251 -6.31 -5.40 -18.09
CA LEU A 251 -6.44 -4.25 -17.19
C LEU A 251 -7.50 -3.24 -17.65
N THR A 252 -7.47 -2.84 -18.92
CA THR A 252 -8.42 -1.85 -19.45
C THR A 252 -9.86 -2.37 -19.40
N ASP A 253 -10.07 -3.62 -19.79
CA ASP A 253 -11.39 -4.26 -19.76
C ASP A 253 -11.89 -4.43 -18.33
N SER A 254 -11.00 -4.73 -17.37
CA SER A 254 -11.37 -4.81 -15.96
C SER A 254 -11.82 -3.45 -15.40
N ILE A 255 -11.15 -2.36 -15.73
CA ILE A 255 -11.59 -1.00 -15.34
C ILE A 255 -12.98 -0.70 -15.91
N VAL A 256 -13.26 -1.08 -17.16
CA VAL A 256 -14.58 -0.94 -17.77
C VAL A 256 -15.62 -1.76 -16.99
N ARG A 257 -15.30 -3.00 -16.59
CA ARG A 257 -16.19 -3.84 -15.76
C ARG A 257 -16.54 -3.18 -14.43
N TYR A 258 -15.56 -2.59 -13.73
CA TYR A 258 -15.81 -1.82 -12.50
C TYR A 258 -16.75 -0.65 -12.73
N HIS A 259 -16.52 0.11 -13.79
CA HIS A 259 -17.37 1.25 -14.15
C HIS A 259 -18.80 0.79 -14.50
N GLU A 260 -18.97 -0.29 -15.28
CA GLU A 260 -20.28 -0.84 -15.65
C GLU A 260 -21.01 -1.39 -14.43
N LEU A 261 -20.33 -2.12 -13.55
CA LEU A 261 -20.89 -2.63 -12.30
C LEU A 261 -21.43 -1.49 -11.43
N ARG A 262 -20.62 -0.46 -11.18
CA ARG A 262 -21.03 0.70 -10.40
C ARG A 262 -22.23 1.43 -11.02
N ARG A 263 -22.23 1.61 -12.35
CA ARG A 263 -23.33 2.25 -13.04
C ARG A 263 -24.65 1.46 -12.94
N LYS A 264 -24.58 0.15 -12.98
CA LYS A 264 -25.75 -0.73 -12.91
C LYS A 264 -26.23 -0.94 -11.47
N TYR A 265 -25.32 -0.97 -10.52
CA TYR A 265 -25.57 -1.18 -9.09
C TYR A 265 -24.95 -0.04 -8.27
N PRO A 266 -25.59 1.13 -8.19
CA PRO A 266 -25.01 2.33 -7.58
C PRO A 266 -24.63 2.17 -6.11
N ASP A 267 -25.38 1.34 -5.38
CA ASP A 267 -25.23 1.16 -3.92
C ASP A 267 -24.51 -0.14 -3.53
N ALA A 268 -24.11 -0.96 -4.51
CA ALA A 268 -23.43 -2.23 -4.20
C ALA A 268 -22.07 -1.98 -3.55
N PRO A 269 -21.73 -2.66 -2.44
CA PRO A 269 -20.38 -2.71 -1.94
C PRO A 269 -19.46 -3.35 -2.97
N ILE A 270 -18.37 -2.67 -3.33
CA ILE A 270 -17.41 -3.16 -4.33
C ILE A 270 -16.01 -3.21 -3.69
N MET A 271 -15.28 -4.28 -3.98
CA MET A 271 -13.85 -4.44 -3.70
C MET A 271 -13.04 -4.30 -4.99
N MET A 272 -11.82 -3.77 -4.87
CA MET A 272 -10.83 -3.77 -5.94
C MET A 272 -9.51 -4.35 -5.44
N GLY A 273 -9.15 -5.54 -5.92
CA GLY A 273 -7.89 -6.20 -5.62
C GLY A 273 -6.70 -5.51 -6.29
N VAL A 274 -6.20 -4.43 -5.71
CA VAL A 274 -5.07 -3.64 -6.27
C VAL A 274 -3.76 -4.45 -6.31
N GLY A 275 -3.60 -5.45 -5.45
CA GLY A 275 -2.49 -6.41 -5.44
C GLY A 275 -2.32 -7.10 -6.77
N ASN A 276 -3.40 -7.51 -7.42
CA ASN A 276 -3.39 -8.20 -8.73
C ASN A 276 -2.61 -7.44 -9.81
N LEU A 277 -2.55 -6.11 -9.72
CA LEU A 277 -1.78 -5.30 -10.65
C LEU A 277 -0.36 -5.04 -10.14
N THR A 278 -0.20 -4.70 -8.87
CA THR A 278 1.09 -4.24 -8.34
C THR A 278 2.10 -5.35 -8.15
N GLU A 279 1.66 -6.56 -7.85
CA GLU A 279 2.53 -7.74 -7.66
C GLU A 279 3.12 -8.26 -8.97
N LEU A 280 2.37 -8.14 -10.07
CA LEU A 280 2.78 -8.62 -11.39
C LEU A 280 3.39 -7.52 -12.27
N THR A 281 3.58 -6.32 -11.75
CA THR A 281 4.12 -5.18 -12.50
C THR A 281 5.42 -4.69 -11.85
N ASP A 282 6.55 -4.90 -12.53
CA ASP A 282 7.86 -4.37 -12.13
C ASP A 282 7.94 -2.86 -12.42
N ALA A 283 7.21 -2.07 -11.63
CA ALA A 283 7.10 -0.62 -11.77
C ALA A 283 7.00 0.08 -10.41
N ASP A 284 6.83 1.40 -10.41
CA ASP A 284 6.58 2.20 -9.20
C ASP A 284 5.23 1.84 -8.57
N THR A 285 5.22 0.94 -7.62
CA THR A 285 4.04 0.49 -6.87
C THR A 285 3.28 1.67 -6.25
N SER A 286 3.98 2.67 -5.71
CA SER A 286 3.34 3.85 -5.13
C SER A 286 2.59 4.69 -6.18
N GLY A 287 3.16 4.84 -7.37
CA GLY A 287 2.53 5.56 -8.48
C GLY A 287 1.33 4.79 -9.05
N VAL A 288 1.46 3.47 -9.20
CA VAL A 288 0.36 2.59 -9.63
C VAL A 288 -0.79 2.65 -8.64
N ASN A 289 -0.52 2.50 -7.34
CA ASN A 289 -1.56 2.60 -6.31
C ASN A 289 -2.21 3.98 -6.28
N ALA A 290 -1.46 5.07 -6.44
CA ALA A 290 -2.03 6.43 -6.48
C ALA A 290 -3.04 6.59 -7.63
N LEU A 291 -2.76 6.01 -8.81
CA LEU A 291 -3.69 6.00 -9.94
C LEU A 291 -4.93 5.15 -9.65
N LEU A 292 -4.75 3.94 -9.11
CA LEU A 292 -5.87 3.04 -8.77
C LEU A 292 -6.77 3.66 -7.70
N PHE A 293 -6.21 4.29 -6.67
CA PHE A 293 -7.00 5.03 -5.66
C PHE A 293 -7.76 6.22 -6.26
N GLY A 294 -7.26 6.83 -7.33
CA GLY A 294 -8.02 7.80 -8.11
C GLY A 294 -9.28 7.18 -8.73
N ILE A 295 -9.14 6.01 -9.37
CA ILE A 295 -10.25 5.26 -9.95
C ILE A 295 -11.23 4.78 -8.86
N ILE A 296 -10.71 4.23 -7.76
CA ILE A 296 -11.49 3.81 -6.59
C ILE A 296 -12.36 4.96 -6.08
N SER A 297 -11.77 6.14 -5.92
CA SER A 297 -12.48 7.34 -5.46
C SER A 297 -13.55 7.81 -6.44
N GLU A 298 -13.26 7.83 -7.75
CA GLU A 298 -14.23 8.24 -8.78
C GLU A 298 -15.42 7.29 -8.89
N LEU A 299 -15.18 6.00 -8.67
CA LEU A 299 -16.22 4.96 -8.72
C LEU A 299 -16.91 4.71 -7.36
N GLY A 300 -16.49 5.39 -6.29
CA GLY A 300 -17.04 5.16 -4.95
C GLY A 300 -16.83 3.74 -4.46
N ILE A 301 -15.70 3.11 -4.79
CA ILE A 301 -15.32 1.78 -4.30
C ILE A 301 -14.76 1.96 -2.89
N ASN A 302 -15.18 1.12 -1.95
CA ASN A 302 -14.87 1.32 -0.53
C ASN A 302 -14.24 0.09 0.16
N ASN A 303 -13.81 -0.89 -0.62
CA ASN A 303 -13.08 -2.07 -0.12
C ASN A 303 -11.96 -2.47 -1.08
#